data_5a74344ba4cd6ec97f21edca595980b3
#
_entry.id   5a74344ba4cd6ec97f21edca595980b3
#
_cell.length_a   1.000
_cell.length_b   1.000
_cell.length_c   1.000
_cell.angle_alpha   90.00
_cell.angle_beta   90.00
_cell.angle_gamma   90.00
#
_symmetry.space_group_name_H-M   'P 1'
#
loop_
_entity.id
_entity.type
_entity.pdbx_description
1 polymer ?
#
loop_
_entity_poly.entity_id
_entity_poly.type
_entity_poly.pdbx_seq_one_letter_code
_entity_poly.pdbx_strand_id
1 'polypeptide(L)'
;PWGEYGVDVVLECTGAFTSKEKALVHLEQGAKKVLISAPGKNADATVVYGVNDDVLTSDMTVVSNASCTTNCLAPVVAPLHEAIGIERGLMTTIHSYTNDQVLTDVYHKDLRRARSATHSMIPTKTGAAAAVGLVLPELNGKLDGFAVRVPTINVSFVDLTFTAKRDTTVEEVNAIMKAAAESDRLKGVLGYNDLPLVSIDFNHDPHSSTFDATLTKVSGGRLVKVTSWYDNEWGFSHRMLDTAC
;
A
#
# COMPACT_ATOMS: atom_id res chain seq x y z
N PRO A 1 7.32 -26.26 14.20
CA PRO A 1 7.83 -26.16 15.59
C PRO A 1 8.84 -25.02 15.72
N TRP A 2 8.33 -23.75 15.67
CA TRP A 2 9.18 -22.56 15.67
C TRP A 2 10.05 -22.45 16.93
N GLY A 3 9.51 -22.92 18.06
CA GLY A 3 10.22 -22.90 19.34
C GLY A 3 11.48 -23.76 19.36
N GLU A 4 11.53 -24.89 18.62
CA GLU A 4 12.71 -25.75 18.51
C GLU A 4 13.86 -25.04 17.77
N TYR A 5 13.54 -24.09 16.89
CA TYR A 5 14.51 -23.33 16.10
C TYR A 5 14.80 -21.94 16.67
N GLY A 6 14.18 -21.58 17.83
CA GLY A 6 14.39 -20.29 18.47
C GLY A 6 13.90 -19.10 17.63
N VAL A 7 12.83 -19.29 16.85
CA VAL A 7 12.28 -18.25 15.97
C VAL A 7 11.58 -17.17 16.78
N ASP A 8 12.01 -15.93 16.64
CA ASP A 8 11.38 -14.78 17.29
C ASP A 8 10.16 -14.27 16.51
N VAL A 9 10.29 -14.10 15.20
CA VAL A 9 9.23 -13.53 14.34
C VAL A 9 8.96 -14.49 13.17
N VAL A 10 7.68 -14.80 12.95
CA VAL A 10 7.22 -15.49 11.74
C VAL A 10 6.64 -14.46 10.77
N LEU A 11 7.17 -14.41 9.55
CA LEU A 11 6.57 -13.67 8.44
C LEU A 11 5.53 -14.57 7.77
N GLU A 12 4.25 -14.30 7.99
CA GLU A 12 3.14 -15.04 7.40
C GLU A 12 2.88 -14.54 5.98
N CYS A 13 3.49 -15.20 5.01
CA CYS A 13 3.46 -14.81 3.60
C CYS A 13 2.64 -15.76 2.71
N THR A 14 1.87 -16.69 3.31
CA THR A 14 1.12 -17.70 2.55
C THR A 14 -0.22 -17.18 2.01
N GLY A 15 -0.75 -16.09 2.59
CA GLY A 15 -2.10 -15.59 2.30
C GLY A 15 -3.23 -16.44 2.92
N ALA A 16 -2.91 -17.50 3.67
CA ALA A 16 -3.90 -18.40 4.29
C ALA A 16 -4.30 -17.96 5.71
N PHE A 17 -3.35 -17.41 6.48
CA PHE A 17 -3.54 -17.05 7.89
C PHE A 17 -3.62 -15.53 8.05
N THR A 18 -4.59 -14.89 7.39
CA THR A 18 -4.75 -13.44 7.31
C THR A 18 -5.64 -12.87 8.42
N SER A 19 -5.91 -13.60 9.49
CA SER A 19 -6.56 -13.07 10.69
C SER A 19 -5.74 -13.42 11.92
N LYS A 20 -5.90 -12.62 13.00
CA LYS A 20 -5.24 -12.90 14.28
C LYS A 20 -5.52 -14.31 14.75
N GLU A 21 -6.79 -14.74 14.72
CA GLU A 21 -7.21 -16.05 15.19
C GLU A 21 -6.52 -17.20 14.45
N LYS A 22 -6.34 -17.07 13.13
CA LYS A 22 -5.63 -18.07 12.34
C LYS A 22 -4.12 -18.01 12.58
N ALA A 23 -3.56 -16.81 12.71
CA ALA A 23 -2.12 -16.62 12.90
C ALA A 23 -1.63 -17.11 14.28
N LEU A 24 -2.53 -17.26 15.28
CA LEU A 24 -2.20 -17.81 16.61
C LEU A 24 -1.50 -19.16 16.54
N VAL A 25 -1.76 -19.97 15.50
CA VAL A 25 -1.07 -21.27 15.32
C VAL A 25 0.45 -21.13 15.31
N HIS A 26 0.99 -20.02 14.81
CA HIS A 26 2.44 -19.79 14.81
C HIS A 26 2.97 -19.50 16.23
N LEU A 27 2.20 -18.79 17.04
CA LEU A 27 2.54 -18.54 18.45
C LEU A 27 2.44 -19.83 19.27
N GLU A 28 1.42 -20.67 19.04
CA GLU A 28 1.26 -21.99 19.66
C GLU A 28 2.40 -22.93 19.32
N GLN A 29 3.03 -22.75 18.15
CA GLN A 29 4.22 -23.49 17.73
C GLN A 29 5.54 -22.86 18.23
N GLY A 30 5.47 -21.82 19.06
CA GLY A 30 6.61 -21.25 19.77
C GLY A 30 7.26 -20.02 19.16
N ALA A 31 6.67 -19.41 18.13
CA ALA A 31 7.07 -18.08 17.68
C ALA A 31 6.67 -17.02 18.72
N LYS A 32 7.44 -15.96 18.85
CA LYS A 32 7.09 -14.86 19.78
C LYS A 32 6.14 -13.85 19.14
N LYS A 33 6.28 -13.62 17.84
CA LYS A 33 5.47 -12.65 17.08
C LYS A 33 5.17 -13.18 15.68
N VAL A 34 4.09 -12.66 15.08
CA VAL A 34 3.70 -12.93 13.69
C VAL A 34 3.47 -11.60 12.97
N LEU A 35 4.11 -11.43 11.82
CA LEU A 35 3.85 -10.33 10.90
C LEU A 35 3.15 -10.86 9.65
N ILE A 36 1.91 -10.43 9.43
CA ILE A 36 1.07 -10.87 8.31
C ILE A 36 1.36 -9.99 7.08
N SER A 37 1.74 -10.59 5.94
CA SER A 37 2.01 -9.93 4.66
C SER A 37 0.74 -9.58 3.86
N ALA A 38 -0.34 -9.26 4.54
CA ALA A 38 -1.64 -8.95 3.95
C ALA A 38 -2.46 -8.09 4.92
N PRO A 39 -3.58 -7.46 4.49
CA PRO A 39 -4.53 -6.86 5.41
C PRO A 39 -5.00 -7.90 6.44
N GLY A 40 -4.67 -7.67 7.71
CA GLY A 40 -4.92 -8.60 8.80
C GLY A 40 -6.24 -8.31 9.51
N LYS A 41 -7.16 -9.31 9.51
CA LYS A 41 -8.39 -9.18 10.29
C LYS A 41 -8.09 -9.37 11.78
N ASN A 42 -8.56 -8.42 12.62
CA ASN A 42 -8.40 -8.45 14.08
C ASN A 42 -6.93 -8.50 14.54
N ALA A 43 -5.96 -8.08 13.71
CA ALA A 43 -4.57 -7.93 14.12
C ALA A 43 -4.46 -6.89 15.25
N ASP A 44 -3.41 -6.99 16.09
CA ASP A 44 -3.17 -6.04 17.19
C ASP A 44 -2.92 -4.63 16.65
N ALA A 45 -2.24 -4.54 15.51
CA ALA A 45 -2.09 -3.30 14.74
C ALA A 45 -2.04 -3.60 13.23
N THR A 46 -2.43 -2.61 12.44
CA THR A 46 -2.14 -2.53 11.01
C THR A 46 -1.12 -1.41 10.82
N VAL A 47 0.04 -1.75 10.27
CA VAL A 47 1.20 -0.85 10.20
C VAL A 47 1.58 -0.59 8.75
N VAL A 48 1.93 0.66 8.47
CA VAL A 48 2.68 1.10 7.29
C VAL A 48 3.94 1.78 7.79
N TYR A 49 5.08 1.15 7.54
CA TYR A 49 6.39 1.62 7.97
C TYR A 49 6.67 3.04 7.45
N GLY A 50 7.19 3.91 8.31
CA GLY A 50 7.40 5.33 8.05
C GLY A 50 6.15 6.19 8.20
N VAL A 51 4.95 5.61 8.41
CA VAL A 51 3.70 6.36 8.58
C VAL A 51 3.14 6.22 9.99
N ASN A 52 2.96 5.01 10.49
CA ASN A 52 2.41 4.75 11.84
C ASN A 52 3.11 3.60 12.58
N ASP A 53 4.33 3.26 12.24
CA ASP A 53 5.12 2.22 12.91
C ASP A 53 5.38 2.51 14.39
N ASP A 54 5.27 3.76 14.81
CA ASP A 54 5.34 4.23 16.19
C ASP A 54 4.18 3.73 17.08
N VAL A 55 3.12 3.16 16.52
CA VAL A 55 2.05 2.52 17.31
C VAL A 55 2.44 1.16 17.87
N LEU A 56 3.54 0.56 17.38
CA LEU A 56 3.97 -0.77 17.81
C LEU A 56 4.44 -0.78 19.26
N THR A 57 3.94 -1.75 20.01
CA THR A 57 4.33 -1.99 21.40
C THR A 57 4.81 -3.42 21.60
N SER A 58 5.57 -3.66 22.66
CA SER A 58 6.18 -4.98 22.93
C SER A 58 5.18 -6.09 23.22
N ASP A 59 3.98 -5.77 23.65
CA ASP A 59 2.89 -6.72 23.97
C ASP A 59 2.08 -7.14 22.73
N MET A 60 2.18 -6.43 21.61
CA MET A 60 1.56 -6.84 20.35
C MET A 60 2.24 -8.09 19.79
N THR A 61 1.45 -9.09 19.44
CA THR A 61 1.93 -10.40 19.00
C THR A 61 1.61 -10.73 17.55
N VAL A 62 0.52 -10.21 17.01
CA VAL A 62 0.09 -10.42 15.63
C VAL A 62 -0.15 -9.06 14.97
N VAL A 63 0.72 -8.68 14.07
CA VAL A 63 0.71 -7.38 13.37
C VAL A 63 0.47 -7.61 11.88
N SER A 64 -0.29 -6.72 11.25
CA SER A 64 -0.50 -6.69 9.80
C SER A 64 0.35 -5.60 9.16
N ASN A 65 1.09 -5.95 8.10
CA ASN A 65 1.82 -5.00 7.27
C ASN A 65 0.94 -4.33 6.19
N ALA A 66 -0.38 -4.38 6.35
CA ALA A 66 -1.36 -3.89 5.37
C ALA A 66 -1.20 -4.56 3.98
N SER A 67 -1.52 -3.84 2.90
CA SER A 67 -1.31 -4.28 1.52
C SER A 67 -0.22 -3.46 0.84
N CYS A 68 0.33 -3.96 -0.27
CA CYS A 68 1.26 -3.21 -1.10
C CYS A 68 0.67 -1.87 -1.56
N THR A 69 -0.60 -1.84 -1.93
CA THR A 69 -1.31 -0.62 -2.34
C THR A 69 -1.49 0.36 -1.17
N THR A 70 -1.80 -0.12 0.05
CA THR A 70 -1.87 0.75 1.23
C THR A 70 -0.49 1.31 1.59
N ASN A 71 0.57 0.50 1.47
CA ASN A 71 1.95 0.94 1.65
C ASN A 71 2.39 1.99 0.60
N CYS A 72 1.85 1.93 -0.62
CA CYS A 72 2.06 2.97 -1.62
C CYS A 72 1.27 4.24 -1.29
N LEU A 73 0.00 4.11 -0.92
CA LEU A 73 -0.92 5.25 -0.78
C LEU A 73 -0.64 6.06 0.50
N ALA A 74 -0.39 5.41 1.63
CA ALA A 74 -0.25 6.08 2.93
C ALA A 74 0.91 7.09 2.98
N PRO A 75 2.14 6.80 2.48
CA PRO A 75 3.23 7.76 2.45
C PRO A 75 2.98 8.97 1.54
N VAL A 76 2.06 8.86 0.57
CA VAL A 76 1.64 9.98 -0.28
C VAL A 76 0.60 10.84 0.42
N VAL A 77 -0.41 10.22 1.04
CA VAL A 77 -1.53 10.98 1.63
C VAL A 77 -1.16 11.61 2.97
N ALA A 78 -0.26 11.04 3.76
CA ALA A 78 0.12 11.58 5.05
C ALA A 78 0.68 13.01 4.93
N PRO A 79 1.75 13.31 4.17
CA PRO A 79 2.30 14.66 4.05
C PRO A 79 1.32 15.62 3.35
N LEU A 80 0.54 15.16 2.38
CA LEU A 80 -0.46 16.00 1.73
C LEU A 80 -1.61 16.35 2.67
N HIS A 81 -2.05 15.39 3.51
CA HIS A 81 -3.09 15.66 4.50
C HIS A 81 -2.62 16.65 5.56
N GLU A 82 -1.38 16.52 6.03
CA GLU A 82 -0.78 17.44 6.99
C GLU A 82 -0.66 18.87 6.42
N ALA A 83 -0.17 19.01 5.19
CA ALA A 83 0.14 20.31 4.60
C ALA A 83 -1.08 21.07 4.03
N ILE A 84 -1.94 20.39 3.29
CA ILE A 84 -3.07 21.03 2.57
C ILE A 84 -4.44 20.47 2.96
N GLY A 85 -4.47 19.40 3.76
CA GLY A 85 -5.68 18.70 4.18
C GLY A 85 -6.36 17.94 3.04
N ILE A 86 -6.90 16.78 3.34
CA ILE A 86 -7.72 15.98 2.42
C ILE A 86 -9.13 15.94 2.98
N GLU A 87 -10.11 16.44 2.24
CA GLU A 87 -11.54 16.36 2.61
C GLU A 87 -12.10 14.98 2.27
N ARG A 88 -11.87 14.54 1.02
CA ARG A 88 -12.29 13.25 0.45
C ARG A 88 -11.54 12.99 -0.83
N GLY A 89 -11.45 11.74 -1.23
CA GLY A 89 -10.79 11.36 -2.48
C GLY A 89 -11.19 9.99 -2.98
N LEU A 90 -10.92 9.77 -4.26
CA LEU A 90 -11.11 8.48 -4.93
C LEU A 90 -9.79 8.04 -5.53
N MET A 91 -9.46 6.78 -5.30
CA MET A 91 -8.24 6.16 -5.77
C MET A 91 -8.55 5.03 -6.76
N THR A 92 -7.80 4.98 -7.84
CA THR A 92 -7.73 3.80 -8.70
C THR A 92 -6.30 3.28 -8.67
N THR A 93 -6.10 2.01 -8.36
CA THR A 93 -4.80 1.39 -8.61
C THR A 93 -4.85 0.60 -9.90
N ILE A 94 -3.98 0.99 -10.85
CA ILE A 94 -3.67 0.22 -12.05
C ILE A 94 -2.62 -0.80 -11.61
N HIS A 95 -3.07 -2.04 -11.39
CA HIS A 95 -2.29 -3.03 -10.64
C HIS A 95 -1.88 -4.21 -11.51
N SER A 96 -0.64 -4.61 -11.38
CA SER A 96 -0.17 -5.88 -11.95
C SER A 96 -1.08 -7.03 -11.54
N TYR A 97 -1.27 -8.03 -12.40
CA TYR A 97 -1.93 -9.24 -11.98
C TYR A 97 -1.07 -10.02 -10.98
N THR A 98 -1.73 -10.77 -10.10
CA THR A 98 -1.09 -11.60 -9.08
C THR A 98 -1.73 -12.98 -9.06
N ASN A 99 -1.31 -13.86 -8.17
CA ASN A 99 -1.94 -15.19 -8.00
C ASN A 99 -3.43 -15.14 -7.61
N ASP A 100 -3.98 -13.97 -7.28
CA ASP A 100 -5.42 -13.76 -7.08
C ASP A 100 -6.21 -13.78 -8.42
N GLN A 101 -5.53 -13.57 -9.55
CA GLN A 101 -6.10 -13.64 -10.88
C GLN A 101 -5.84 -15.01 -11.52
N VAL A 102 -6.67 -15.36 -12.52
CA VAL A 102 -6.55 -16.60 -13.30
C VAL A 102 -5.80 -16.36 -14.61
N LEU A 103 -5.02 -17.34 -15.06
CA LEU A 103 -4.24 -17.22 -16.31
C LEU A 103 -5.12 -17.29 -17.55
N THR A 104 -6.12 -18.19 -17.53
CA THR A 104 -7.09 -18.38 -18.61
C THR A 104 -8.50 -18.24 -18.08
N ASP A 105 -9.49 -18.05 -18.95
CA ASP A 105 -10.89 -18.00 -18.55
C ASP A 105 -11.28 -19.32 -17.85
N VAL A 106 -11.84 -19.20 -16.63
CA VAL A 106 -12.26 -20.32 -15.80
C VAL A 106 -13.58 -20.00 -15.10
N TYR A 107 -14.25 -21.04 -14.57
CA TYR A 107 -15.39 -20.81 -13.71
C TYR A 107 -14.98 -20.12 -12.41
N HIS A 108 -15.63 -18.99 -12.12
CA HIS A 108 -15.42 -18.23 -10.88
C HIS A 108 -16.72 -17.51 -10.50
N LYS A 109 -17.04 -17.42 -9.21
CA LYS A 109 -18.25 -16.72 -8.71
C LYS A 109 -18.27 -15.23 -9.02
N ASP A 110 -17.11 -14.58 -9.10
CA ASP A 110 -16.96 -13.22 -9.59
C ASP A 110 -16.66 -13.29 -11.10
N LEU A 111 -17.59 -12.82 -11.92
CA LEU A 111 -17.51 -12.92 -13.39
C LEU A 111 -16.37 -12.11 -13.99
N ARG A 112 -15.90 -11.05 -13.32
CA ARG A 112 -14.72 -10.29 -13.77
C ARG A 112 -13.44 -11.06 -13.48
N ARG A 113 -13.33 -11.68 -12.29
CA ARG A 113 -12.18 -12.53 -11.91
C ARG A 113 -12.13 -13.86 -12.63
N ALA A 114 -13.21 -14.24 -13.31
CA ALA A 114 -13.26 -15.43 -14.16
C ALA A 114 -12.44 -15.28 -15.46
N ARG A 115 -12.04 -14.06 -15.81
CA ARG A 115 -11.40 -13.78 -17.10
C ARG A 115 -9.88 -13.77 -17.00
N SER A 116 -9.23 -14.15 -18.10
CA SER A 116 -7.79 -14.23 -18.24
C SER A 116 -7.11 -12.90 -17.90
N ALA A 117 -6.23 -12.90 -16.90
CA ALA A 117 -5.47 -11.73 -16.47
C ALA A 117 -4.42 -11.27 -17.49
N THR A 118 -3.94 -12.19 -18.33
CA THR A 118 -2.90 -11.90 -19.32
C THR A 118 -3.44 -11.22 -20.59
N HIS A 119 -4.78 -11.22 -20.76
CA HIS A 119 -5.46 -10.65 -21.91
C HIS A 119 -6.48 -9.56 -21.59
N SER A 120 -6.83 -9.39 -20.31
CA SER A 120 -7.93 -8.52 -19.93
C SER A 120 -7.53 -7.50 -18.88
N MET A 121 -8.04 -6.29 -18.97
CA MET A 121 -8.11 -5.36 -17.84
C MET A 121 -9.28 -5.74 -16.96
N ILE A 122 -9.04 -6.01 -15.68
CA ILE A 122 -10.03 -6.57 -14.75
C ILE A 122 -10.30 -5.59 -13.62
N PRO A 123 -11.40 -4.81 -13.67
CA PRO A 123 -11.84 -4.03 -12.51
C PRO A 123 -12.21 -4.95 -11.35
N THR A 124 -11.69 -4.67 -10.16
CA THR A 124 -11.94 -5.48 -8.97
C THR A 124 -11.95 -4.62 -7.71
N LYS A 125 -12.57 -5.12 -6.66
CA LYS A 125 -12.58 -4.44 -5.37
C LYS A 125 -11.19 -4.41 -4.76
N THR A 126 -10.89 -3.34 -4.02
CA THR A 126 -9.74 -3.25 -3.13
C THR A 126 -10.16 -2.55 -1.84
N GLY A 127 -9.65 -3.04 -0.72
CA GLY A 127 -9.80 -2.37 0.57
C GLY A 127 -8.69 -1.36 0.88
N ALA A 128 -7.74 -1.18 -0.05
CA ALA A 128 -6.52 -0.42 0.25
C ALA A 128 -6.75 1.05 0.59
N ALA A 129 -7.70 1.72 -0.10
CA ALA A 129 -8.04 3.12 0.20
C ALA A 129 -8.72 3.27 1.56
N ALA A 130 -9.67 2.39 1.87
CA ALA A 130 -10.34 2.37 3.18
C ALA A 130 -9.37 1.98 4.30
N ALA A 131 -8.39 1.10 4.03
CA ALA A 131 -7.38 0.69 4.99
C ALA A 131 -6.43 1.82 5.40
N VAL A 132 -6.32 2.90 4.61
CA VAL A 132 -5.59 4.10 5.04
C VAL A 132 -6.18 4.70 6.31
N GLY A 133 -7.49 4.59 6.52
CA GLY A 133 -8.15 5.03 7.75
C GLY A 133 -7.77 4.22 9.00
N LEU A 134 -7.18 3.02 8.86
CA LEU A 134 -6.60 2.25 9.97
C LEU A 134 -5.22 2.76 10.38
N VAL A 135 -4.51 3.37 9.44
CA VAL A 135 -3.13 3.86 9.60
C VAL A 135 -3.11 5.36 9.92
N LEU A 136 -4.05 6.10 9.33
CA LEU A 136 -4.28 7.53 9.52
C LEU A 136 -5.76 7.73 9.90
N PRO A 137 -6.11 7.64 11.19
CA PRO A 137 -7.50 7.67 11.66
C PRO A 137 -8.30 8.90 11.22
N GLU A 138 -7.66 10.03 11.04
CA GLU A 138 -8.26 11.28 10.56
C GLU A 138 -8.76 11.20 9.11
N LEU A 139 -8.30 10.21 8.33
CA LEU A 139 -8.75 9.92 6.97
C LEU A 139 -9.80 8.81 6.90
N ASN A 140 -10.24 8.28 8.03
CA ASN A 140 -11.26 7.23 8.07
C ASN A 140 -12.55 7.68 7.35
N GLY A 141 -13.01 6.89 6.38
CA GLY A 141 -14.20 7.16 5.58
C GLY A 141 -14.06 8.29 4.54
N LYS A 142 -12.86 8.89 4.40
CA LYS A 142 -12.64 9.97 3.42
C LYS A 142 -12.06 9.49 2.08
N LEU A 143 -11.48 8.30 2.05
CA LEU A 143 -10.89 7.71 0.85
C LEU A 143 -11.60 6.41 0.51
N ASP A 144 -11.90 6.22 -0.78
CA ASP A 144 -12.44 4.99 -1.34
C ASP A 144 -11.83 4.75 -2.72
N GLY A 145 -12.05 3.58 -3.31
CA GLY A 145 -11.51 3.29 -4.63
C GLY A 145 -11.67 1.84 -5.06
N PHE A 146 -11.05 1.53 -6.19
CA PHE A 146 -11.01 0.19 -6.75
C PHE A 146 -9.69 -0.09 -7.46
N ALA A 147 -9.46 -1.33 -7.82
CA ALA A 147 -8.31 -1.75 -8.61
C ALA A 147 -8.71 -2.09 -10.05
N VAL A 148 -7.83 -1.81 -11.00
CA VAL A 148 -7.88 -2.38 -12.34
C VAL A 148 -6.64 -3.25 -12.50
N ARG A 149 -6.81 -4.58 -12.53
CA ARG A 149 -5.71 -5.48 -12.86
C ARG A 149 -5.44 -5.41 -14.35
N VAL A 150 -4.17 -5.29 -14.71
CA VAL A 150 -3.72 -5.13 -16.10
C VAL A 150 -2.74 -6.25 -16.48
N PRO A 151 -2.59 -6.57 -17.79
CA PRO A 151 -1.65 -7.57 -18.28
C PRO A 151 -0.17 -7.15 -18.14
N THR A 152 0.23 -6.81 -16.92
CA THR A 152 1.59 -6.41 -16.55
C THR A 152 1.99 -7.29 -15.37
N ILE A 153 3.19 -7.90 -15.44
CA ILE A 153 3.59 -8.91 -14.46
C ILE A 153 4.00 -8.31 -13.11
N ASN A 154 4.62 -7.14 -13.12
CA ASN A 154 5.07 -6.45 -11.92
C ASN A 154 5.06 -4.93 -12.13
N VAL A 155 5.12 -4.20 -11.03
CA VAL A 155 4.96 -2.75 -10.88
C VAL A 155 3.52 -2.29 -11.13
N SER A 156 3.02 -1.57 -10.17
CA SER A 156 1.66 -1.04 -10.12
C SER A 156 1.69 0.48 -9.94
N PHE A 157 0.54 1.11 -10.16
CA PHE A 157 0.41 2.56 -10.21
C PHE A 157 -0.83 3.02 -9.46
N VAL A 158 -0.67 3.92 -8.51
CA VAL A 158 -1.79 4.58 -7.82
C VAL A 158 -2.12 5.89 -8.52
N ASP A 159 -3.38 6.09 -8.83
CA ASP A 159 -3.98 7.35 -9.27
C ASP A 159 -4.97 7.81 -8.19
N LEU A 160 -4.61 8.85 -7.45
CA LEU A 160 -5.46 9.45 -6.42
C LEU A 160 -5.93 10.83 -6.86
N THR A 161 -7.25 11.02 -6.86
CA THR A 161 -7.87 12.34 -7.00
C THR A 161 -8.58 12.70 -5.71
N PHE A 162 -8.29 13.87 -5.14
CA PHE A 162 -8.88 14.32 -3.89
C PHE A 162 -9.20 15.81 -3.87
N THR A 163 -10.09 16.21 -2.98
CA THR A 163 -10.39 17.62 -2.70
C THR A 163 -9.54 18.07 -1.50
N ALA A 164 -8.68 19.06 -1.71
CA ALA A 164 -7.90 19.69 -0.64
C ALA A 164 -8.79 20.63 0.21
N LYS A 165 -8.43 20.81 1.50
CA LYS A 165 -9.15 21.74 2.39
C LYS A 165 -8.91 23.20 2.06
N ARG A 166 -7.82 23.52 1.39
CA ARG A 166 -7.45 24.86 0.93
C ARG A 166 -6.96 24.84 -0.51
N ASP A 167 -6.87 26.00 -1.11
CA ASP A 167 -6.26 26.15 -2.44
C ASP A 167 -4.77 25.77 -2.39
N THR A 168 -4.32 25.16 -3.48
CA THR A 168 -2.94 24.73 -3.71
C THR A 168 -2.58 24.82 -5.18
N THR A 169 -1.32 24.57 -5.51
CA THR A 169 -0.81 24.54 -6.89
C THR A 169 -0.03 23.24 -7.14
N VAL A 170 0.25 22.96 -8.40
CA VAL A 170 1.09 21.81 -8.80
C VAL A 170 2.48 21.91 -8.14
N GLU A 171 3.07 23.10 -8.16
CA GLU A 171 4.39 23.37 -7.62
C GLU A 171 4.43 23.13 -6.11
N GLU A 172 3.39 23.57 -5.39
CA GLU A 172 3.29 23.35 -3.95
C GLU A 172 3.15 21.87 -3.62
N VAL A 173 2.25 21.14 -4.31
CA VAL A 173 2.08 19.71 -4.12
C VAL A 173 3.38 18.96 -4.36
N ASN A 174 4.07 19.25 -5.46
CA ASN A 174 5.35 18.62 -5.78
C ASN A 174 6.44 18.97 -4.75
N ALA A 175 6.49 20.20 -4.24
CA ALA A 175 7.43 20.61 -3.21
C ALA A 175 7.17 19.89 -1.88
N ILE A 176 5.91 19.73 -1.46
CA ILE A 176 5.53 18.95 -0.28
C ILE A 176 6.03 17.51 -0.41
N MET A 177 5.77 16.88 -1.54
CA MET A 177 6.14 15.48 -1.76
C MET A 177 7.66 15.28 -1.84
N LYS A 178 8.38 16.23 -2.46
CA LYS A 178 9.85 16.20 -2.49
C LYS A 178 10.45 16.32 -1.10
N ALA A 179 9.98 17.28 -0.32
CA ALA A 179 10.42 17.45 1.06
C ALA A 179 10.10 16.23 1.94
N ALA A 180 8.94 15.61 1.73
CA ALA A 180 8.55 14.39 2.43
C ALA A 180 9.48 13.21 2.09
N ALA A 181 9.82 13.02 0.81
CA ALA A 181 10.75 11.97 0.36
C ALA A 181 12.17 12.13 0.93
N GLU A 182 12.60 13.37 1.19
CA GLU A 182 13.90 13.71 1.77
C GLU A 182 13.90 13.72 3.30
N SER A 183 12.73 13.59 3.94
CA SER A 183 12.60 13.60 5.41
C SER A 183 13.19 12.35 6.06
N ASP A 184 13.69 12.47 7.28
CA ASP A 184 14.23 11.32 8.03
C ASP A 184 13.20 10.18 8.20
N ARG A 185 11.92 10.52 8.28
CA ARG A 185 10.83 9.54 8.48
C ARG A 185 10.54 8.73 7.22
N LEU A 186 10.54 9.35 6.04
CA LEU A 186 10.11 8.73 4.78
C LEU A 186 11.26 8.42 3.82
N LYS A 187 12.49 8.76 4.17
CA LYS A 187 13.67 8.45 3.37
C LYS A 187 13.81 6.93 3.19
N GLY A 188 13.91 6.47 1.94
CA GLY A 188 13.93 5.05 1.60
C GLY A 188 12.56 4.36 1.60
N VAL A 189 11.49 5.05 2.04
CA VAL A 189 10.09 4.61 1.97
C VAL A 189 9.34 5.29 0.84
N LEU A 190 9.48 6.62 0.73
CA LEU A 190 8.90 7.44 -0.33
C LEU A 190 10.02 7.92 -1.27
N GLY A 191 9.92 7.58 -2.54
CA GLY A 191 10.72 8.11 -3.63
C GLY A 191 10.05 9.29 -4.32
N TYR A 192 10.82 10.06 -5.08
CA TYR A 192 10.34 11.18 -5.89
C TYR A 192 10.90 11.08 -7.30
N ASN A 193 10.02 11.11 -8.30
CA ASN A 193 10.37 11.03 -9.71
C ASN A 193 9.92 12.29 -10.45
N ASP A 194 10.82 12.90 -11.21
CA ASP A 194 10.57 14.03 -12.13
C ASP A 194 10.97 13.72 -13.58
N LEU A 195 11.24 12.44 -13.89
CA LEU A 195 11.60 11.95 -15.22
C LEU A 195 10.41 11.24 -15.88
N PRO A 196 10.34 11.19 -17.22
CA PRO A 196 9.26 10.52 -17.96
C PRO A 196 9.46 8.99 -17.98
N LEU A 197 9.32 8.36 -16.82
CA LEU A 197 9.52 6.92 -16.62
C LEU A 197 8.19 6.15 -16.73
N VAL A 198 8.30 4.84 -16.91
CA VAL A 198 7.17 3.90 -17.01
C VAL A 198 7.38 2.71 -16.08
N SER A 199 6.39 1.83 -15.97
CA SER A 199 6.36 0.75 -14.96
C SER A 199 7.64 -0.07 -14.86
N ILE A 200 8.25 -0.45 -15.99
CA ILE A 200 9.44 -1.31 -15.98
C ILE A 200 10.67 -0.64 -15.32
N ASP A 201 10.73 0.70 -15.34
CA ASP A 201 11.84 1.45 -14.74
C ASP A 201 11.82 1.39 -13.21
N PHE A 202 10.67 1.05 -12.61
CA PHE A 202 10.50 0.88 -11.17
C PHE A 202 10.57 -0.58 -10.71
N ASN A 203 10.92 -1.50 -11.61
CA ASN A 203 11.10 -2.90 -11.24
C ASN A 203 12.32 -3.04 -10.30
N HIS A 204 12.10 -3.69 -9.15
CA HIS A 204 13.05 -3.78 -8.04
C HIS A 204 13.37 -2.43 -7.36
N ASP A 205 12.49 -1.43 -7.49
CA ASP A 205 12.53 -0.25 -6.63
C ASP A 205 12.15 -0.64 -5.18
N PRO A 206 13.02 -0.44 -4.19
CA PRO A 206 12.74 -0.81 -2.79
C PRO A 206 11.79 0.13 -2.09
N HIS A 207 11.47 1.29 -2.66
CA HIS A 207 10.51 2.21 -2.06
C HIS A 207 9.10 1.60 -1.99
N SER A 208 8.35 1.95 -0.96
CA SER A 208 6.92 1.62 -0.89
C SER A 208 6.11 2.37 -1.94
N SER A 209 6.59 3.55 -2.32
CA SER A 209 5.88 4.50 -3.17
C SER A 209 6.88 5.45 -3.80
N THR A 210 6.87 5.61 -5.11
CA THR A 210 7.67 6.62 -5.81
C THR A 210 6.73 7.59 -6.48
N PHE A 211 6.56 8.77 -5.84
CA PHE A 211 5.68 9.84 -6.30
C PHE A 211 6.12 10.36 -7.67
N ASP A 212 5.18 10.46 -8.62
CA ASP A 212 5.46 10.96 -9.96
C ASP A 212 5.02 12.43 -10.11
N ALA A 213 5.98 13.33 -9.97
CA ALA A 213 5.75 14.77 -10.04
C ALA A 213 5.35 15.26 -11.44
N THR A 214 5.64 14.48 -12.48
CA THR A 214 5.35 14.85 -13.88
C THR A 214 3.84 14.78 -14.19
N LEU A 215 3.08 14.03 -13.41
CA LEU A 215 1.65 13.77 -13.61
C LEU A 215 0.75 14.51 -12.63
N THR A 216 1.29 15.32 -11.72
CA THR A 216 0.51 16.12 -10.77
C THR A 216 -0.39 17.09 -11.51
N LYS A 217 -1.69 17.16 -11.12
CA LYS A 217 -2.65 18.12 -11.65
C LYS A 217 -3.42 18.79 -10.52
N VAL A 218 -3.70 20.08 -10.69
CA VAL A 218 -4.58 20.84 -9.80
C VAL A 218 -5.61 21.56 -10.67
N SER A 219 -6.89 21.41 -10.34
CA SER A 219 -7.99 22.07 -11.02
C SER A 219 -8.83 22.86 -10.03
N GLY A 220 -9.16 24.12 -10.36
CA GLY A 220 -9.95 25.00 -9.51
C GLY A 220 -9.34 25.22 -8.12
N GLY A 221 -8.00 25.15 -8.00
CA GLY A 221 -7.25 25.36 -6.77
C GLY A 221 -7.33 24.21 -5.76
N ARG A 222 -8.41 23.42 -5.77
CA ARG A 222 -8.66 22.42 -4.71
C ARG A 222 -8.80 20.97 -5.16
N LEU A 223 -9.12 20.72 -6.43
CA LEU A 223 -9.19 19.37 -6.96
C LEU A 223 -7.78 18.93 -7.40
N VAL A 224 -7.17 18.05 -6.64
CA VAL A 224 -5.79 17.60 -6.81
C VAL A 224 -5.78 16.17 -7.32
N LYS A 225 -4.99 15.90 -8.36
CA LYS A 225 -4.63 14.56 -8.82
C LYS A 225 -3.14 14.32 -8.62
N VAL A 226 -2.80 13.23 -7.96
CA VAL A 226 -1.44 12.75 -7.75
C VAL A 226 -1.31 11.29 -8.11
N THR A 227 -0.12 10.90 -8.50
CA THR A 227 0.18 9.53 -8.92
C THR A 227 1.46 9.02 -8.28
N SER A 228 1.52 7.72 -8.09
CA SER A 228 2.72 7.08 -7.53
C SER A 228 2.91 5.67 -8.07
N TRP A 229 4.16 5.32 -8.34
CA TRP A 229 4.60 3.99 -8.75
C TRP A 229 4.98 3.15 -7.55
N TYR A 230 4.81 1.83 -7.63
CA TYR A 230 5.31 0.91 -6.62
C TYR A 230 5.55 -0.48 -7.20
N ASP A 231 6.70 -1.05 -6.86
CA ASP A 231 6.91 -2.48 -7.06
C ASP A 231 6.12 -3.23 -6.00
N ASN A 232 4.97 -3.78 -6.41
CA ASN A 232 4.02 -4.43 -5.51
C ASN A 232 4.54 -5.72 -4.88
N GLU A 233 5.66 -6.25 -5.35
CA GLU A 233 6.35 -7.43 -4.82
C GLU A 233 7.61 -7.02 -4.02
N TRP A 234 8.56 -6.41 -4.68
CA TRP A 234 9.88 -6.09 -4.11
C TRP A 234 9.81 -5.01 -3.02
N GLY A 235 9.21 -3.86 -3.33
CA GLY A 235 9.06 -2.77 -2.35
C GLY A 235 8.26 -3.19 -1.12
N PHE A 236 7.18 -3.96 -1.32
CA PHE A 236 6.39 -4.50 -0.21
C PHE A 236 7.20 -5.50 0.64
N SER A 237 8.03 -6.36 0.01
CA SER A 237 8.88 -7.30 0.73
C SER A 237 9.93 -6.60 1.59
N HIS A 238 10.49 -5.48 1.13
CA HIS A 238 11.36 -4.63 1.95
C HIS A 238 10.64 -4.11 3.19
N ARG A 239 9.40 -3.65 3.06
CA ARG A 239 8.61 -3.18 4.22
C ARG A 239 8.29 -4.30 5.22
N MET A 240 8.13 -5.52 4.76
CA MET A 240 8.00 -6.67 5.67
C MET A 240 9.25 -6.83 6.55
N LEU A 241 10.43 -6.64 5.99
CA LEU A 241 11.69 -6.74 6.74
C LEU A 241 11.86 -5.56 7.70
N ASP A 242 11.62 -4.33 7.24
CA ASP A 242 11.74 -3.14 8.07
C ASP A 242 10.77 -3.16 9.27
N THR A 243 9.55 -3.65 9.07
CA THR A 243 8.56 -3.78 10.16
C THR A 243 8.92 -4.92 11.12
N ALA A 244 9.65 -5.95 10.67
CA ALA A 244 10.04 -7.10 11.49
C ALA A 244 11.27 -6.81 12.37
N CYS A 245 12.12 -5.84 12.02
CA CYS A 245 13.34 -5.46 12.75
C CYS A 245 13.09 -4.35 13.75
#